data_0522212c5b66fe9a67ae50b7ab0a7cb1
#
_entry.id   0522212c5b66fe9a67ae50b7ab0a7cb1
#
_cell.length_a   1.000
_cell.length_b   1.000
_cell.length_c   1.000
_cell.angle_alpha   90.00
_cell.angle_beta   90.00
_cell.angle_gamma   90.00
#
_symmetry.space_group_name_H-M   'P 1'
#
loop_
_entity.id
_entity.type
_entity.pdbx_description
1 polymer ?
#
loop_
_entity_poly.entity_id
_entity_poly.type
_entity_poly.pdbx_seq_one_letter_code
_entity_poly.pdbx_strand_id
1 'polypeptide(L)'
;MFFFFFSNFSERLRELRLKQGLTMEQLGNLVDSTRGTISNFENGNKKPSLDMLIKLADYFNVSIDYLVGRTNDPELHQKEN
;
A
#
# COMPACT_ATOMS: atom_id res chain seq x y z
N MET A 1 2.46 21.11 16.60
CA MET A 1 2.69 20.39 16.21
C MET A 1 2.25 20.14 15.15
N PHE A 2 2.36 19.86 14.57
CA PHE A 2 2.10 19.46 13.71
C PHE A 2 2.03 18.54 13.38
N PHE A 3 1.76 17.84 12.98
CA PHE A 3 1.64 16.93 12.65
C PHE A 3 1.60 16.64 11.49
N PHE A 4 1.79 15.94 11.07
CA PHE A 4 1.70 15.58 10.07
C PHE A 4 1.20 14.88 9.55
N PHE A 5 1.34 14.51 9.11
CA PHE A 5 0.51 14.15 8.37
C PHE A 5 0.83 13.27 7.29
N PHE A 6 1.86 12.51 7.37
CA PHE A 6 2.15 11.50 6.40
C PHE A 6 1.58 10.21 6.89
N SER A 7 0.75 9.56 6.11
CA SER A 7 0.34 8.21 6.41
C SER A 7 1.52 7.28 6.20
N ASN A 8 1.64 6.28 7.02
CA ASN A 8 2.66 5.27 6.81
C ASN A 8 2.10 4.17 5.91
N PHE A 9 2.92 3.15 5.65
CA PHE A 9 2.50 2.05 4.78
C PHE A 9 1.21 1.40 5.26
N SER A 10 1.12 1.11 6.54
CA SER A 10 -0.05 0.42 7.08
C SER A 10 -1.33 1.18 6.84
N GLU A 11 -1.31 2.47 7.13
CA GLU A 11 -2.48 3.30 6.94
C GLU A 11 -2.81 3.50 5.48
N ARG A 12 -1.77 3.71 4.66
CA ARG A 12 -1.97 3.95 3.24
C ARG A 12 -2.56 2.71 2.57
N LEU A 13 -2.06 1.53 2.95
CA LEU A 13 -2.59 0.30 2.40
C LEU A 13 -4.05 0.11 2.74
N ARG A 14 -4.41 0.37 3.99
CA ARG A 14 -5.81 0.25 4.39
C ARG A 14 -6.68 1.22 3.62
N GLU A 15 -6.23 2.46 3.47
CA GLU A 15 -7.00 3.47 2.74
C GLU A 15 -7.26 3.04 1.31
N LEU A 16 -6.21 2.55 0.65
CA LEU A 16 -6.34 2.13 -0.74
C LEU A 16 -7.28 0.94 -0.88
N ARG A 17 -7.16 -0.01 0.05
CA ARG A 17 -8.02 -1.19 0.02
C ARG A 17 -9.49 -0.80 0.20
N LEU A 18 -9.76 0.02 1.21
CA LEU A 18 -11.13 0.42 1.49
C LEU A 18 -11.72 1.26 0.38
N LYS A 19 -10.90 2.11 -0.22
CA LYS A 19 -11.36 2.94 -1.30
C LYS A 19 -11.84 2.11 -2.48
N GLN A 20 -11.25 0.94 -2.69
CA GLN A 20 -11.67 0.07 -3.74
C GLN A 20 -12.69 -0.97 -3.29
N GLY A 21 -13.14 -0.88 -2.05
CA GLY A 21 -14.17 -1.79 -1.56
C GLY A 21 -13.71 -3.22 -1.39
N LEU A 22 -12.42 -3.45 -1.17
CA LEU A 22 -11.88 -4.79 -1.08
C LEU A 22 -11.82 -5.26 0.37
N THR A 23 -12.11 -6.54 0.58
CA THR A 23 -11.80 -7.16 1.87
C THR A 23 -10.31 -7.49 1.92
N MET A 24 -9.81 -7.78 3.10
CA MET A 24 -8.41 -8.20 3.24
C MET A 24 -8.15 -9.48 2.48
N GLU A 25 -9.11 -10.39 2.48
CA GLU A 25 -8.95 -11.64 1.76
C GLU A 25 -8.89 -11.41 0.25
N GLN A 26 -9.76 -10.54 -0.26
CA GLN A 26 -9.75 -10.22 -1.68
C GLN A 26 -8.42 -9.60 -2.09
N LEU A 27 -7.94 -8.65 -1.30
CA LEU A 27 -6.65 -8.03 -1.61
C LEU A 27 -5.53 -9.06 -1.56
N GLY A 28 -5.53 -9.91 -0.54
CA GLY A 28 -4.52 -10.96 -0.45
C GLY A 28 -4.47 -11.80 -1.71
N ASN A 29 -5.64 -12.22 -2.19
CA ASN A 29 -5.68 -13.04 -3.41
C ASN A 29 -5.16 -12.29 -4.63
N LEU A 30 -5.42 -10.99 -4.70
CA LEU A 30 -5.00 -10.21 -5.86
C LEU A 30 -3.50 -10.00 -5.93
N VAL A 31 -2.80 -10.12 -4.81
CA VAL A 31 -1.35 -9.95 -4.77
C VAL A 31 -0.63 -11.22 -4.36
N ASP A 32 -1.29 -12.37 -4.58
CA ASP A 32 -0.71 -13.69 -4.30
C ASP A 32 -0.30 -13.85 -2.84
N SER A 33 -1.15 -13.40 -1.96
CA SER A 33 -0.87 -13.46 -0.53
C SER A 33 -2.12 -13.93 0.21
N THR A 34 -2.19 -13.67 1.50
CA THR A 34 -3.28 -14.17 2.34
C THR A 34 -3.89 -13.03 3.13
N ARG A 35 -5.11 -13.28 3.64
CA ARG A 35 -5.77 -12.33 4.50
C ARG A 35 -4.91 -12.00 5.72
N GLY A 36 -4.28 -13.03 6.31
CA GLY A 36 -3.45 -12.81 7.49
C GLY A 36 -2.27 -11.90 7.22
N THR A 37 -1.64 -12.06 6.07
CA THR A 37 -0.52 -11.20 5.71
C THR A 37 -0.98 -9.75 5.53
N ILE A 38 -2.10 -9.55 4.84
CA ILE A 38 -2.63 -8.19 4.65
C ILE A 38 -2.98 -7.58 6.01
N SER A 39 -3.61 -8.36 6.88
CA SER A 39 -3.95 -7.89 8.22
C SER A 39 -2.71 -7.44 8.97
N ASN A 40 -1.63 -8.24 8.91
CA ASN A 40 -0.40 -7.87 9.60
C ASN A 40 0.23 -6.61 9.03
N PHE A 41 0.14 -6.42 7.72
CA PHE A 41 0.62 -5.18 7.11
C PHE A 41 -0.19 -3.99 7.63
N GLU A 42 -1.50 -4.12 7.67
CA GLU A 42 -2.35 -2.98 8.06
C GLU A 42 -2.27 -2.68 9.55
N ASN A 43 -1.91 -3.68 10.35
CA ASN A 43 -1.73 -3.46 11.78
C ASN A 43 -0.33 -3.03 12.15
N GLY A 44 0.57 -2.98 11.19
CA GLY A 44 1.95 -2.58 11.47
C GLY A 44 2.79 -3.69 12.07
N ASN A 45 2.29 -4.93 12.07
CA ASN A 45 3.01 -6.05 12.67
C ASN A 45 4.04 -6.66 11.72
N LYS A 46 3.97 -6.33 10.45
CA LYS A 46 4.86 -6.93 9.47
C LYS A 46 5.19 -5.90 8.41
N LYS A 47 6.43 -5.91 7.97
CA LYS A 47 6.85 -5.02 6.89
C LYS A 47 6.86 -5.80 5.59
N PRO A 48 6.45 -5.17 4.50
CA PRO A 48 6.41 -5.87 3.22
C PRO A 48 7.80 -5.98 2.63
N SER A 49 8.01 -7.04 1.86
CA SER A 49 9.21 -7.17 1.07
C SER A 49 9.14 -6.19 -0.10
N LEU A 50 10.26 -5.98 -0.76
CA LEU A 50 10.27 -5.15 -1.95
C LEU A 50 9.34 -5.71 -3.02
N ASP A 51 9.36 -7.03 -3.21
CA ASP A 51 8.47 -7.64 -4.20
C ASP A 51 7.00 -7.38 -3.88
N MET A 52 6.63 -7.45 -2.61
CA MET A 52 5.26 -7.19 -2.22
C MET A 52 4.90 -5.72 -2.44
N LEU A 53 5.83 -4.81 -2.15
CA LEU A 53 5.58 -3.40 -2.40
C LEU A 53 5.31 -3.15 -3.87
N ILE A 54 6.08 -3.80 -4.75
CA ILE A 54 5.89 -3.64 -6.18
C ILE A 54 4.51 -4.17 -6.60
N LYS A 55 4.12 -5.34 -6.09
CA LYS A 55 2.82 -5.91 -6.43
C LYS A 55 1.68 -5.00 -5.98
N LEU A 56 1.77 -4.49 -4.77
CA LEU A 56 0.72 -3.62 -4.25
C LEU A 56 0.66 -2.30 -5.02
N ALA A 57 1.81 -1.71 -5.26
CA ALA A 57 1.86 -0.45 -5.99
C ALA A 57 1.31 -0.62 -7.40
N ASP A 58 1.65 -1.73 -8.06
CA ASP A 58 1.15 -2.01 -9.40
C ASP A 58 -0.36 -2.22 -9.38
N TYR A 59 -0.86 -2.98 -8.40
CA TYR A 59 -2.29 -3.24 -8.35
C TYR A 59 -3.07 -1.95 -8.15
N PHE A 60 -2.62 -1.10 -7.23
CA PHE A 60 -3.32 0.13 -6.92
C PHE A 60 -2.95 1.26 -7.88
N ASN A 61 -1.99 1.02 -8.76
CA ASN A 61 -1.54 2.01 -9.74
C ASN A 61 -1.06 3.28 -9.06
N VAL A 62 -0.24 3.12 -8.05
CA VAL A 62 0.37 4.25 -7.33
C VAL A 62 1.87 4.02 -7.25
N SER A 63 2.60 5.08 -6.92
CA SER A 63 4.04 4.94 -6.77
C SER A 63 4.37 4.23 -5.46
N ILE A 64 5.54 3.61 -5.40
CA ILE A 64 6.00 3.01 -4.16
C ILE A 64 6.21 4.09 -3.11
N ASP A 65 6.69 5.27 -3.51
CA ASP A 65 6.85 6.38 -2.57
C ASP A 65 5.53 6.73 -1.91
N TYR A 66 4.45 6.76 -2.68
CA TYR A 66 3.13 7.03 -2.11
C TYR A 66 2.74 5.91 -1.15
N LEU A 67 2.96 4.67 -1.58
CA LEU A 67 2.53 3.52 -0.79
C LEU A 67 3.23 3.46 0.57
N VAL A 68 4.50 3.84 0.63
CA VAL A 68 5.22 3.82 1.89
C VAL A 68 5.15 5.14 2.66
N GLY A 69 4.42 6.10 2.14
CA GLY A 69 4.17 7.34 2.87
C GLY A 69 5.21 8.42 2.69
N ARG A 70 6.10 8.29 1.68
CA ARG A 70 7.11 9.31 1.46
C ARG A 70 6.58 10.52 0.71
N THR A 71 5.43 10.38 0.07
CA THR A 71 4.78 11.48 -0.63
C THR A 71 3.29 11.32 -0.51
N ASN A 72 2.55 12.40 -0.64
CA ASN A 72 1.10 12.36 -0.71
C ASN A 72 0.59 12.38 -2.15
N ASP A 73 1.50 12.37 -3.12
CA ASP A 73 1.14 12.34 -4.52
C ASP A 73 1.17 10.89 -5.01
N PRO A 74 0.03 10.31 -5.35
CA PRO A 74 0.00 8.90 -5.75
C PRO A 74 0.53 8.65 -7.15
N GLU A 75 0.77 9.70 -7.91
CA GLU A 75 1.07 9.54 -9.30
C GLU A 75 2.35 8.77 -9.55
N LEU A 76 2.31 7.86 -10.53
CA LEU A 76 3.49 7.16 -10.95
C LEU A 76 4.29 8.07 -11.86
N HIS A 77 5.49 8.41 -11.42
CA HIS A 77 6.34 9.25 -12.23
C HIS A 77 7.25 8.35 -13.04
N GLN A 78 6.83 8.02 -14.24
CA GLN A 78 7.63 7.18 -15.07
C GLN A 78 8.54 8.03 -15.89
N LYS A 79 9.78 7.51 -16.06
CA LYS A 79 10.67 8.22 -16.83
C LYS A 79 10.28 8.13 -18.23
N GLU A 80 10.29 9.19 -18.88
CA GLU A 80 9.96 9.15 -20.18
C GLU A 80 11.13 8.98 -20.90
N ASN A 81 11.36 8.31 -21.56
CA ASN A 81 12.57 8.21 -22.13
C ASN A 81 12.76 7.61 -23.08
#